data_7b1054bbc8452a64d6b72a94495478e1
#
_entry.id   7b1054bbc8452a64d6b72a94495478e1
#
_cell.length_a   1.000
_cell.length_b   1.000
_cell.length_c   1.000
_cell.angle_alpha   90.00
_cell.angle_beta   90.00
_cell.angle_gamma   90.00
#
_symmetry.space_group_name_H-M   'P 1'
#
loop_
_entity.id
_entity.type
_entity.pdbx_description
1 polymer ?
#
loop_
_entity_poly.entity_id
_entity_poly.type
_entity_poly.pdbx_seq_one_letter_code
_entity_poly.pdbx_strand_id
1 'polypeptide(L)'
;MGWIRSLLSVFEDKREYLDPVCFGDDLALQIDWTPLVHGGNQFCTHRSRLRQGLTGSTLTFEVTPAVMIVGGSLVVAGLVWSITLMVGSLNTGQSPFGILWILALTGFAGFSLWHMRRRQVCFDQSTQLFVHRGRQISFREVHAVQLLREFVQGNKNSYDSYEINLVCNDGRRLNVTDHGTLHAIREDAHALGDF
;
A
#
# COMPACT_ATOMS: atom_id res chain seq x y z
N MET A 1 -25.49 -35.94 -5.39
CA MET A 1 -25.87 -34.54 -5.02
C MET A 1 -24.76 -33.73 -4.32
N GLY A 2 -23.67 -34.31 -3.86
CA GLY A 2 -22.58 -33.60 -3.14
C GLY A 2 -21.71 -32.68 -4.01
N TRP A 3 -21.43 -33.03 -5.26
CA TRP A 3 -20.56 -32.26 -6.15
C TRP A 3 -21.19 -30.96 -6.67
N ILE A 4 -22.53 -30.89 -6.83
CA ILE A 4 -23.23 -29.66 -7.21
C ILE A 4 -23.16 -28.63 -6.08
N ARG A 5 -23.28 -29.05 -4.81
CA ARG A 5 -23.08 -28.18 -3.66
C ARG A 5 -21.64 -27.64 -3.57
N SER A 6 -20.65 -28.48 -3.89
CA SER A 6 -19.25 -28.05 -3.95
C SER A 6 -18.98 -27.04 -5.08
N LEU A 7 -19.63 -27.19 -6.23
CA LEU A 7 -19.58 -26.20 -7.32
C LEU A 7 -20.27 -24.90 -6.97
N LEU A 8 -21.44 -24.97 -6.31
CA LEU A 8 -22.17 -23.77 -5.88
C LEU A 8 -21.44 -23.02 -4.76
N SER A 9 -20.71 -23.71 -3.86
CA SER A 9 -19.89 -23.06 -2.83
C SER A 9 -18.69 -22.27 -3.38
N VAL A 10 -18.25 -22.56 -4.63
CA VAL A 10 -17.23 -21.78 -5.32
C VAL A 10 -17.79 -20.41 -5.76
N PHE A 11 -19.11 -20.32 -5.95
CA PHE A 11 -19.80 -19.08 -6.30
C PHE A 11 -20.45 -18.39 -5.09
N GLU A 12 -20.39 -19.00 -3.90
CA GLU A 12 -20.81 -18.35 -2.68
C GLU A 12 -19.90 -17.15 -2.40
N ASP A 13 -20.52 -16.00 -2.32
CA ASP A 13 -19.85 -14.76 -1.94
C ASP A 13 -19.35 -14.89 -0.49
N LYS A 14 -18.04 -15.13 -0.34
CA LYS A 14 -17.37 -15.27 0.96
C LYS A 14 -17.14 -13.94 1.68
N ARG A 15 -17.74 -12.85 1.19
CA ARG A 15 -17.65 -11.57 1.85
C ARG A 15 -18.42 -11.63 3.16
N GLU A 16 -17.76 -11.39 4.25
CA GLU A 16 -18.39 -11.14 5.54
C GLU A 16 -18.94 -9.72 5.52
N TYR A 17 -20.25 -9.59 5.58
CA TYR A 17 -20.90 -8.29 5.72
C TYR A 17 -20.90 -7.91 7.19
N LEU A 18 -20.15 -6.89 7.53
CA LEU A 18 -20.20 -6.28 8.84
C LEU A 18 -21.39 -5.30 8.87
N ASP A 19 -22.26 -5.44 9.85
CA ASP A 19 -23.32 -4.45 10.10
C ASP A 19 -22.71 -3.23 10.84
N PRO A 20 -22.70 -2.04 10.23
CA PRO A 20 -22.13 -0.85 10.86
C PRO A 20 -22.82 -0.45 12.16
N VAL A 21 -24.06 -0.91 12.41
CA VAL A 21 -24.80 -0.68 13.67
C VAL A 21 -24.01 -1.18 14.89
N CYS A 22 -23.17 -2.22 14.72
CA CYS A 22 -22.38 -2.77 15.83
C CYS A 22 -21.37 -1.78 16.43
N PHE A 23 -21.00 -0.71 15.71
CA PHE A 23 -20.09 0.30 16.22
C PHE A 23 -20.75 1.32 17.14
N GLY A 24 -22.10 1.43 17.14
CA GLY A 24 -22.82 2.41 17.96
C GLY A 24 -22.49 3.87 17.59
N ASP A 25 -22.07 4.11 16.36
CA ASP A 25 -21.61 5.40 15.83
C ASP A 25 -22.46 5.80 14.63
N ASP A 26 -23.14 6.94 14.73
CA ASP A 26 -24.03 7.46 13.67
C ASP A 26 -23.28 7.72 12.36
N LEU A 27 -22.01 8.12 12.43
CA LEU A 27 -21.20 8.36 11.25
C LEU A 27 -20.86 7.05 10.53
N ALA A 28 -20.69 5.95 11.28
CA ALA A 28 -20.46 4.63 10.71
C ALA A 28 -21.62 4.15 9.82
N LEU A 29 -22.85 4.61 10.10
CA LEU A 29 -24.05 4.31 9.28
C LEU A 29 -24.13 5.14 8.00
N GLN A 30 -23.43 6.27 7.94
CA GLN A 30 -23.51 7.22 6.83
C GLN A 30 -22.36 7.07 5.83
N ILE A 31 -21.23 6.52 6.28
CA ILE A 31 -20.06 6.32 5.41
C ILE A 31 -20.18 5.04 4.59
N ASP A 32 -19.47 5.02 3.47
CA ASP A 32 -19.35 3.82 2.65
C ASP A 32 -18.31 2.85 3.25
N TRP A 33 -18.59 1.55 3.16
CA TRP A 33 -17.74 0.45 3.64
C TRP A 33 -17.09 -0.32 2.48
N THR A 34 -17.05 0.26 1.29
CA THR A 34 -16.28 -0.26 0.16
C THR A 34 -14.85 0.30 0.16
N PRO A 35 -13.84 -0.42 -0.31
CA PRO A 35 -12.48 0.09 -0.45
C PRO A 35 -12.41 1.33 -1.33
N LEU A 36 -11.54 2.28 -0.97
CA LEU A 36 -11.22 3.45 -1.80
C LEU A 36 -10.27 3.10 -2.94
N VAL A 37 -9.39 2.10 -2.71
CA VAL A 37 -8.43 1.61 -3.68
C VAL A 37 -8.86 0.22 -4.13
N HIS A 38 -9.57 0.15 -5.27
CA HIS A 38 -9.99 -1.14 -5.83
C HIS A 38 -8.80 -1.94 -6.34
N GLY A 39 -8.85 -3.25 -6.12
CA GLY A 39 -7.82 -4.18 -6.56
C GLY A 39 -6.53 -4.13 -5.76
N GLY A 40 -6.55 -3.56 -4.59
CA GLY A 40 -5.49 -3.38 -3.59
C GLY A 40 -4.16 -4.15 -3.76
N ASN A 41 -3.27 -4.07 -2.81
CA ASN A 41 -1.97 -4.74 -2.88
C ASN A 41 -2.00 -6.12 -2.21
N GLN A 42 -1.47 -7.16 -2.91
CA GLN A 42 -1.21 -8.48 -2.30
C GLN A 42 -0.01 -8.45 -1.35
N PHE A 43 0.96 -7.56 -1.60
CA PHE A 43 2.21 -7.50 -0.84
C PHE A 43 2.20 -6.36 0.16
N CYS A 44 2.86 -6.56 1.32
CA CYS A 44 3.09 -5.53 2.30
C CYS A 44 4.19 -4.57 1.81
N THR A 45 3.79 -3.48 1.15
CA THR A 45 4.73 -2.51 0.56
C THR A 45 5.13 -1.40 1.52
N HIS A 46 4.26 -1.07 2.47
CA HIS A 46 4.47 0.00 3.45
C HIS A 46 4.12 -0.52 4.85
N ARG A 47 4.80 -0.01 5.86
CA ARG A 47 4.54 -0.28 7.27
C ARG A 47 4.62 1.01 8.10
N SER A 48 3.84 1.05 9.16
CA SER A 48 3.91 2.12 10.15
C SER A 48 5.25 2.11 10.88
N ARG A 49 5.81 3.29 11.11
CA ARG A 49 7.03 3.49 11.88
C ARG A 49 6.89 4.69 12.80
N LEU A 50 6.91 4.42 14.09
CA LEU A 50 6.90 5.47 15.11
C LEU A 50 8.32 6.00 15.31
N ARG A 51 8.48 7.31 15.25
CA ARG A 51 9.71 8.03 15.56
C ARG A 51 9.44 9.00 16.69
N GLN A 52 10.22 8.91 17.76
CA GLN A 52 10.15 9.86 18.87
C GLN A 52 11.15 10.98 18.63
N GLY A 53 10.66 12.21 18.56
CA GLY A 53 11.46 13.43 18.47
C GLY A 53 11.47 14.21 19.77
N LEU A 54 12.28 15.27 19.85
CA LEU A 54 12.34 16.16 21.02
C LEU A 54 11.07 16.96 21.27
N THR A 55 10.33 17.25 20.20
CA THR A 55 9.12 18.09 20.22
C THR A 55 7.81 17.31 20.13
N GLY A 56 7.88 15.99 19.94
CA GLY A 56 6.72 15.11 19.77
C GLY A 56 7.04 13.88 18.95
N SER A 57 6.08 12.99 18.86
CA SER A 57 6.21 11.76 18.08
C SER A 57 5.67 11.96 16.67
N THR A 58 6.25 11.23 15.71
CA THR A 58 5.76 11.15 14.33
C THR A 58 5.53 9.69 13.96
N LEU A 59 4.38 9.39 13.36
CA LEU A 59 4.07 8.09 12.78
C LEU A 59 4.10 8.21 11.26
N THR A 60 5.00 7.44 10.62
CA THR A 60 5.15 7.46 9.15
C THR A 60 4.88 6.08 8.57
N PHE A 61 4.24 6.02 7.40
CA PHE A 61 4.10 4.79 6.64
C PHE A 61 5.21 4.74 5.60
N GLU A 62 6.24 3.95 5.90
CA GLU A 62 7.46 3.84 5.10
C GLU A 62 7.46 2.58 4.24
N VAL A 63 8.14 2.65 3.10
CA VAL A 63 8.36 1.47 2.24
C VAL A 63 9.12 0.40 3.02
N THR A 64 8.64 -0.84 2.96
CA THR A 64 9.27 -1.96 3.69
C THR A 64 10.68 -2.24 3.21
N PRO A 65 11.61 -2.66 4.10
CA PRO A 65 12.96 -3.03 3.72
C PRO A 65 13.00 -4.10 2.63
N ALA A 66 12.07 -5.06 2.65
CA ALA A 66 11.98 -6.10 1.64
C ALA A 66 11.78 -5.53 0.22
N VAL A 67 10.86 -4.58 0.05
CA VAL A 67 10.62 -3.90 -1.23
C VAL A 67 11.85 -3.10 -1.64
N MET A 68 12.52 -2.42 -0.70
CA MET A 68 13.73 -1.65 -0.98
C MET A 68 14.89 -2.55 -1.40
N ILE A 69 15.08 -3.69 -0.76
CA ILE A 69 16.15 -4.65 -1.10
C ILE A 69 15.88 -5.26 -2.47
N VAL A 70 14.68 -5.81 -2.69
CA VAL A 70 14.33 -6.44 -3.97
C VAL A 70 14.39 -5.43 -5.12
N GLY A 71 13.77 -4.27 -4.96
CA GLY A 71 13.78 -3.24 -5.99
C GLY A 71 15.17 -2.68 -6.25
N GLY A 72 15.95 -2.43 -5.18
CA GLY A 72 17.34 -1.96 -5.28
C GLY A 72 18.24 -2.98 -5.98
N SER A 73 18.11 -4.28 -5.65
CA SER A 73 18.90 -5.33 -6.31
C SER A 73 18.59 -5.44 -7.79
N LEU A 74 17.31 -5.28 -8.20
CA LEU A 74 16.93 -5.24 -9.61
C LEU A 74 17.54 -4.05 -10.36
N VAL A 75 17.59 -2.87 -9.73
CA VAL A 75 18.26 -1.68 -10.30
C VAL A 75 19.75 -1.95 -10.48
N VAL A 76 20.43 -2.46 -9.45
CA VAL A 76 21.88 -2.79 -9.52
C VAL A 76 22.14 -3.85 -10.59
N ALA A 77 21.38 -4.93 -10.62
CA ALA A 77 21.51 -5.98 -11.62
C ALA A 77 21.33 -5.44 -13.05
N GLY A 78 20.33 -4.58 -13.26
CA GLY A 78 20.09 -3.93 -14.56
C GLY A 78 21.24 -3.04 -15.00
N LEU A 79 21.85 -2.29 -14.08
CA LEU A 79 23.03 -1.47 -14.38
C LEU A 79 24.25 -2.33 -14.75
N VAL A 80 24.54 -3.37 -13.95
CA VAL A 80 25.64 -4.30 -14.23
C VAL A 80 25.45 -4.95 -15.59
N TRP A 81 24.24 -5.44 -15.87
CA TRP A 81 23.91 -6.04 -17.17
C TRP A 81 24.12 -5.06 -18.33
N SER A 82 23.65 -3.81 -18.18
CA SER A 82 23.84 -2.75 -19.20
C SER A 82 25.31 -2.48 -19.48
N ILE A 83 26.15 -2.41 -18.43
CA ILE A 83 27.61 -2.21 -18.59
C ILE A 83 28.23 -3.41 -19.32
N THR A 84 27.89 -4.63 -18.95
CA THR A 84 28.39 -5.85 -19.59
C THR A 84 28.07 -5.89 -21.08
N LEU A 85 26.83 -5.58 -21.45
CA LEU A 85 26.41 -5.52 -22.84
C LEU A 85 27.10 -4.38 -23.61
N MET A 86 27.32 -3.22 -22.97
CA MET A 86 28.02 -2.10 -23.58
C MET A 86 29.46 -2.48 -23.93
N VAL A 87 30.18 -3.10 -22.99
CA VAL A 87 31.54 -3.58 -23.24
C VAL A 87 31.57 -4.64 -24.35
N GLY A 88 30.64 -5.60 -24.33
CA GLY A 88 30.49 -6.60 -25.38
C GLY A 88 30.21 -6.00 -26.76
N SER A 89 29.33 -5.02 -26.85
CA SER A 89 28.98 -4.30 -28.09
C SER A 89 30.18 -3.56 -28.68
N LEU A 90 30.98 -2.90 -27.84
CA LEU A 90 32.21 -2.22 -28.28
C LEU A 90 33.22 -3.20 -28.88
N ASN A 91 33.32 -4.42 -28.33
CA ASN A 91 34.25 -5.45 -28.80
C ASN A 91 33.78 -6.17 -30.08
N THR A 92 32.48 -6.29 -30.29
CA THR A 92 31.89 -7.08 -31.39
C THR A 92 31.29 -6.26 -32.50
N GLY A 93 31.19 -4.93 -32.34
CA GLY A 93 30.52 -4.03 -33.30
C GLY A 93 29.02 -4.23 -33.43
N GLN A 94 28.40 -4.91 -32.44
CA GLN A 94 26.95 -5.15 -32.44
C GLN A 94 26.16 -3.89 -32.08
N SER A 95 24.89 -3.83 -32.52
CA SER A 95 24.01 -2.70 -32.29
C SER A 95 23.70 -2.49 -30.78
N PRO A 96 23.82 -1.27 -30.27
CA PRO A 96 23.54 -0.96 -28.85
C PRO A 96 22.04 -0.89 -28.49
N PHE A 97 21.12 -1.19 -29.41
CA PHE A 97 19.68 -1.02 -29.15
C PHE A 97 19.17 -1.81 -27.93
N GLY A 98 19.70 -3.02 -27.67
CA GLY A 98 19.33 -3.81 -26.50
C GLY A 98 19.69 -3.13 -25.19
N ILE A 99 20.78 -2.36 -25.15
CA ILE A 99 21.26 -1.64 -23.97
C ILE A 99 20.27 -0.53 -23.59
N LEU A 100 19.72 0.19 -24.58
CA LEU A 100 18.76 1.28 -24.36
C LEU A 100 17.49 0.78 -23.64
N TRP A 101 16.98 -0.40 -24.02
CA TRP A 101 15.82 -1.01 -23.37
C TRP A 101 16.09 -1.38 -21.91
N ILE A 102 17.26 -1.97 -21.61
CA ILE A 102 17.63 -2.34 -20.24
C ILE A 102 17.81 -1.09 -19.40
N LEU A 103 18.45 -0.04 -19.91
CA LEU A 103 18.61 1.24 -19.21
C LEU A 103 17.25 1.90 -18.95
N ALA A 104 16.32 1.87 -19.91
CA ALA A 104 14.97 2.40 -19.74
C ALA A 104 14.20 1.66 -18.64
N LEU A 105 14.24 0.31 -18.63
CA LEU A 105 13.62 -0.50 -17.58
C LEU A 105 14.25 -0.27 -16.20
N THR A 106 15.57 -0.17 -16.15
CA THR A 106 16.32 0.11 -14.91
C THR A 106 15.97 1.50 -14.38
N GLY A 107 15.94 2.50 -15.25
CA GLY A 107 15.52 3.87 -14.92
C GLY A 107 14.08 3.93 -14.42
N PHE A 108 13.18 3.19 -15.06
CA PHE A 108 11.77 3.09 -14.63
C PHE A 108 11.65 2.44 -13.24
N ALA A 109 12.41 1.37 -12.97
CA ALA A 109 12.44 0.71 -11.66
C ALA A 109 12.96 1.67 -10.57
N GLY A 110 14.06 2.37 -10.83
CA GLY A 110 14.62 3.37 -9.92
C GLY A 110 13.66 4.54 -9.66
N PHE A 111 13.02 5.06 -10.70
CA PHE A 111 12.00 6.09 -10.59
C PHE A 111 10.79 5.62 -9.77
N SER A 112 10.33 4.38 -9.97
CA SER A 112 9.22 3.80 -9.22
C SER A 112 9.53 3.70 -7.73
N LEU A 113 10.72 3.22 -7.36
CA LEU A 113 11.18 3.17 -5.97
C LEU A 113 11.26 4.56 -5.33
N TRP A 114 11.82 5.52 -6.05
CA TRP A 114 11.90 6.91 -5.58
C TRP A 114 10.50 7.52 -5.39
N HIS A 115 9.58 7.25 -6.33
CA HIS A 115 8.22 7.73 -6.26
C HIS A 115 7.44 7.14 -5.08
N MET A 116 7.61 5.83 -4.81
CA MET A 116 7.05 5.18 -3.63
C MET A 116 7.53 5.83 -2.33
N ARG A 117 8.83 6.14 -2.22
CA ARG A 117 9.37 6.84 -1.04
C ARG A 117 8.84 8.24 -0.85
N ARG A 118 8.53 8.97 -1.93
CA ARG A 118 7.98 10.33 -1.85
C ARG A 118 6.49 10.39 -1.48
N ARG A 119 5.78 9.27 -1.58
CA ARG A 119 4.36 9.18 -1.23
C ARG A 119 4.13 8.76 0.21
N GLN A 120 5.10 8.97 1.07
CA GLN A 120 4.96 8.62 2.49
C GLN A 120 3.83 9.42 3.13
N VAL A 121 3.07 8.71 3.95
CA VAL A 121 2.04 9.27 4.82
C VAL A 121 2.71 9.60 6.15
N CYS A 122 2.45 10.78 6.69
CA CYS A 122 3.04 11.24 7.94
C CYS A 122 1.96 11.80 8.86
N PHE A 123 1.96 11.33 10.09
CA PHE A 123 1.19 11.87 11.20
C PHE A 123 2.17 12.53 12.16
N ASP A 124 1.98 13.79 12.47
CA ASP A 124 2.86 14.56 13.33
C ASP A 124 2.10 15.07 14.57
N GLN A 125 2.48 14.56 15.73
CA GLN A 125 1.87 14.90 17.00
C GLN A 125 2.18 16.35 17.42
N SER A 126 3.35 16.88 17.04
CA SER A 126 3.75 18.23 17.40
C SER A 126 2.93 19.30 16.69
N THR A 127 2.60 19.06 15.43
CA THR A 127 1.77 19.95 14.60
C THR A 127 0.29 19.57 14.61
N GLN A 128 -0.06 18.38 15.13
CA GLN A 128 -1.41 17.82 15.10
C GLN A 128 -1.96 17.70 13.67
N LEU A 129 -1.07 17.35 12.71
CA LEU A 129 -1.40 17.28 11.30
C LEU A 129 -1.12 15.90 10.73
N PHE A 130 -2.04 15.44 9.91
CA PHE A 130 -1.87 14.35 8.95
C PHE A 130 -1.48 14.92 7.60
N VAL A 131 -0.38 14.44 7.03
CA VAL A 131 0.12 14.88 5.73
C VAL A 131 0.16 13.71 4.76
N HIS A 132 -0.58 13.82 3.66
CA HIS A 132 -0.59 12.83 2.59
C HIS A 132 -0.77 13.50 1.24
N ARG A 133 0.13 13.20 0.28
CA ARG A 133 0.10 13.71 -1.10
C ARG A 133 -0.06 15.24 -1.20
N GLY A 134 0.60 15.98 -0.29
CA GLY A 134 0.54 17.42 -0.24
C GLY A 134 -0.73 18.00 0.39
N ARG A 135 -1.65 17.16 0.86
CA ARG A 135 -2.78 17.59 1.69
C ARG A 135 -2.42 17.52 3.15
N GLN A 136 -2.84 18.51 3.90
CA GLN A 136 -2.70 18.58 5.35
C GLN A 136 -4.08 18.60 5.97
N ILE A 137 -4.31 17.76 6.97
CA ILE A 137 -5.57 17.61 7.68
C ILE A 137 -5.28 17.60 9.16
N SER A 138 -6.02 18.36 9.94
CA SER A 138 -5.90 18.39 11.39
C SER A 138 -6.41 17.07 11.99
N PHE A 139 -5.75 16.57 13.04
CA PHE A 139 -6.27 15.42 13.81
C PHE A 139 -7.66 15.67 14.37
N ARG A 140 -8.02 16.94 14.64
CA ARG A 140 -9.37 17.32 15.08
C ARG A 140 -10.46 17.06 14.06
N GLU A 141 -10.09 16.95 12.78
CA GLU A 141 -11.01 16.63 11.69
C GLU A 141 -11.18 15.11 11.52
N VAL A 142 -10.32 14.30 12.15
CA VAL A 142 -10.37 12.84 12.08
C VAL A 142 -11.32 12.32 13.15
N HIS A 143 -12.31 11.55 12.73
CA HIS A 143 -13.30 10.90 13.60
C HIS A 143 -12.86 9.48 14.00
N ALA A 144 -12.43 8.69 13.01
CA ALA A 144 -12.11 7.28 13.24
C ALA A 144 -11.08 6.74 12.24
N VAL A 145 -10.52 5.58 12.59
CA VAL A 145 -9.72 4.74 11.69
C VAL A 145 -10.59 3.59 11.21
N GLN A 146 -10.78 3.48 9.90
CA GLN A 146 -11.53 2.41 9.27
C GLN A 146 -10.57 1.39 8.69
N LEU A 147 -10.74 0.11 9.06
CA LEU A 147 -10.03 -1.02 8.46
C LEU A 147 -10.99 -1.84 7.61
N LEU A 148 -10.67 -1.98 6.33
CA LEU A 148 -11.48 -2.71 5.35
C LEU A 148 -10.73 -3.94 4.85
N ARG A 149 -11.50 -4.95 4.43
CA ARG A 149 -11.03 -6.13 3.71
C ARG A 149 -11.67 -6.12 2.33
N GLU A 150 -10.87 -6.30 1.30
CA GLU A 150 -11.32 -6.52 -0.08
C GLU A 150 -10.87 -7.90 -0.54
N PHE A 151 -11.81 -8.70 -1.03
CA PHE A 151 -11.48 -9.92 -1.75
C PHE A 151 -11.27 -9.60 -3.23
N VAL A 152 -10.02 -9.68 -3.67
CA VAL A 152 -9.63 -9.40 -5.06
C VAL A 152 -9.62 -10.69 -5.85
N GLN A 153 -10.55 -10.80 -6.79
CA GLN A 153 -10.63 -11.95 -7.68
C GLN A 153 -9.76 -11.77 -8.91
N GLY A 154 -8.65 -12.52 -8.99
CA GLY A 154 -7.80 -12.56 -10.16
C GLY A 154 -8.13 -13.75 -11.09
N ASN A 155 -7.65 -13.68 -12.33
CA ASN A 155 -7.88 -14.75 -13.32
C ASN A 155 -7.25 -16.10 -12.94
N LYS A 156 -6.13 -16.10 -12.20
CA LYS A 156 -5.41 -17.31 -11.78
C LYS A 156 -5.41 -17.50 -10.27
N ASN A 157 -5.29 -16.42 -9.52
CA ASN A 157 -5.24 -16.44 -8.06
C ASN A 157 -6.11 -15.33 -7.50
N SER A 158 -6.83 -15.63 -6.43
CA SER A 158 -7.57 -14.64 -5.65
C SER A 158 -6.81 -14.38 -4.35
N TYR A 159 -6.90 -13.17 -3.83
CA TYR A 159 -6.25 -12.77 -2.60
C TYR A 159 -7.07 -11.74 -1.84
N ASP A 160 -6.81 -11.64 -0.54
CA ASP A 160 -7.34 -10.57 0.29
C ASP A 160 -6.40 -9.37 0.27
N SER A 161 -6.95 -8.18 0.12
CA SER A 161 -6.29 -6.92 0.38
C SER A 161 -6.96 -6.23 1.55
N TYR A 162 -6.20 -5.50 2.33
CA TYR A 162 -6.70 -4.77 3.50
C TYR A 162 -6.31 -3.32 3.35
N GLU A 163 -7.25 -2.43 3.67
CA GLU A 163 -7.10 -0.99 3.50
C GLU A 163 -7.34 -0.28 4.82
N ILE A 164 -6.45 0.64 5.20
CA ILE A 164 -6.65 1.58 6.32
C ILE A 164 -7.04 2.92 5.75
N ASN A 165 -8.17 3.43 6.22
CA ASN A 165 -8.66 4.76 5.91
C ASN A 165 -8.82 5.61 7.18
N LEU A 166 -8.59 6.90 7.08
CA LEU A 166 -9.11 7.87 8.03
C LEU A 166 -10.52 8.27 7.62
N VAL A 167 -11.42 8.29 8.57
CA VAL A 167 -12.75 8.86 8.44
C VAL A 167 -12.75 10.24 9.08
N CYS A 168 -13.10 11.25 8.32
CA CYS A 168 -13.22 12.62 8.82
C CYS A 168 -14.62 12.86 9.40
N ASN A 169 -14.76 13.90 10.28
CA ASN A 169 -16.02 14.30 10.90
C ASN A 169 -17.13 14.64 9.88
N ASP A 170 -16.76 14.99 8.66
CA ASP A 170 -17.68 15.29 7.55
C ASP A 170 -18.02 14.06 6.69
N GLY A 171 -17.62 12.86 7.11
CA GLY A 171 -17.84 11.60 6.39
C GLY A 171 -16.88 11.35 5.23
N ARG A 172 -15.96 12.26 4.91
CA ARG A 172 -14.91 12.01 3.91
C ARG A 172 -13.97 10.92 4.42
N ARG A 173 -13.57 10.03 3.52
CA ARG A 173 -12.59 8.98 3.80
C ARG A 173 -11.29 9.26 3.03
N LEU A 174 -10.15 8.97 3.67
CA LEU A 174 -8.82 9.21 3.13
C LEU A 174 -8.00 7.94 3.27
N ASN A 175 -7.57 7.38 2.16
CA ASN A 175 -6.71 6.20 2.19
C ASN A 175 -5.35 6.53 2.81
N VAL A 176 -4.93 5.71 3.78
CA VAL A 176 -3.63 5.77 4.44
C VAL A 176 -2.67 4.79 3.80
N THR A 177 -3.07 3.51 3.75
CA THR A 177 -2.29 2.41 3.17
C THR A 177 -3.18 1.24 2.83
N ASP A 178 -2.69 0.39 1.92
CA ASP A 178 -3.30 -0.88 1.57
C ASP A 178 -2.25 -1.97 1.39
N HIS A 179 -2.51 -3.19 1.90
CA HIS A 179 -1.67 -4.37 1.64
C HIS A 179 -2.33 -5.69 2.06
N GLY A 180 -1.83 -6.83 1.52
CA GLY A 180 -2.44 -8.15 1.67
C GLY A 180 -2.12 -8.91 2.96
N THR A 181 -1.38 -8.34 3.92
CA THR A 181 -0.95 -9.05 5.12
C THR A 181 -1.80 -8.64 6.32
N LEU A 182 -2.80 -9.46 6.71
CA LEU A 182 -3.75 -9.15 7.77
C LEU A 182 -3.09 -8.79 9.12
N HIS A 183 -2.09 -9.56 9.55
CA HIS A 183 -1.40 -9.30 10.83
C HIS A 183 -0.74 -7.93 10.81
N ALA A 184 -0.01 -7.62 9.75
CA ALA A 184 0.71 -6.38 9.61
C ALA A 184 -0.22 -5.15 9.56
N ILE A 185 -1.34 -5.23 8.80
CA ILE A 185 -2.28 -4.09 8.70
C ILE A 185 -3.02 -3.85 10.03
N ARG A 186 -3.30 -4.91 10.81
CA ARG A 186 -3.87 -4.76 12.15
C ARG A 186 -2.91 -4.06 13.11
N GLU A 187 -1.63 -4.44 13.10
CA GLU A 187 -0.60 -3.74 13.89
C GLU A 187 -0.51 -2.26 13.48
N ASP A 188 -0.52 -1.98 12.18
CA ASP A 188 -0.46 -0.62 11.65
C ASP A 188 -1.71 0.19 12.03
N ALA A 189 -2.90 -0.42 12.01
CA ALA A 189 -4.14 0.23 12.45
C ALA A 189 -4.14 0.52 13.96
N HIS A 190 -3.65 -0.43 14.79
CA HIS A 190 -3.47 -0.20 16.23
C HIS A 190 -2.47 0.92 16.51
N ALA A 191 -1.30 0.88 15.85
CA ALA A 191 -0.29 1.94 16.01
C ALA A 191 -0.82 3.33 15.63
N LEU A 192 -1.74 3.39 14.66
CA LEU A 192 -2.40 4.63 14.25
C LEU A 192 -3.48 5.06 15.24
N GLY A 193 -4.25 4.10 15.79
CA GLY A 193 -5.29 4.39 16.77
C GLY A 193 -4.74 4.82 18.12
N ASP A 194 -3.55 4.34 18.50
CA ASP A 194 -2.86 4.68 19.75
C ASP A 194 -2.06 6.00 19.65
N PHE A 195 -1.82 6.50 18.43
CA PHE A 195 -1.04 7.71 18.15
C PHE A 195 -1.84 8.99 18.35
#